data_b1f39d1ba38599f45c60649146a31d95
#
_entry.id   b1f39d1ba38599f45c60649146a31d95
#
_cell.length_a   1.000
_cell.length_b   1.000
_cell.length_c   1.000
_cell.angle_alpha   90.00
_cell.angle_beta   90.00
_cell.angle_gamma   90.00
#
_symmetry.space_group_name_H-M   'P 1'
#
loop_
_entity.id
_entity.type
_entity.pdbx_description
1 polymer ?
#
loop_
_entity_poly.entity_id
_entity_poly.type
_entity_poly.pdbx_seq_one_letter_code
_entity_poly.pdbx_strand_id
1 'polypeptide(L)'
;MLVMVCLNSFSTGANFKFQERYGENMKTKTSIAVWGSAGLLGLVLLAGCGKKEGAEEQPAASSTPASAAAPAIPIDPATAASIVGVVKLDGEAPKAAKIDMSQDPACKGTNMAENVMASGGHLSNVFVYVKDGLGNRTFDIPKESITLDQSGCKYHPHVLGVVVGQTIKIVNSDPTTHNIHPTPKDNREWNESQPPQAAPLEKTFAREEIMLPVKCNQHPWMRMFVNVTKSPFYAVTGPDGKFEIKGLPPGDYTIAFVHEKLGEQDMKVTLAAKDTKTVDATFKP
;
A
#
# COMPACT_ATOMS: atom_id res chain seq x y z
N MET A 1 13.06 62.28 -14.29
CA MET A 1 14.00 62.76 -13.27
C MET A 1 14.86 61.58 -12.86
N LEU A 2 16.09 61.63 -13.27
CA LEU A 2 17.16 60.63 -13.25
C LEU A 2 17.97 60.78 -11.96
N VAL A 3 18.30 59.74 -11.21
CA VAL A 3 19.49 59.62 -10.36
C VAL A 3 19.65 58.13 -10.06
N MET A 4 20.45 57.38 -10.67
CA MET A 4 21.90 57.17 -10.72
C MET A 4 22.55 56.71 -9.38
N VAL A 5 22.87 55.43 -9.35
CA VAL A 5 24.15 54.74 -8.96
C VAL A 5 24.72 55.02 -7.58
N CYS A 6 25.01 53.91 -6.85
CA CYS A 6 26.36 53.66 -6.32
C CYS A 6 26.58 52.17 -6.01
N LEU A 7 27.51 51.58 -6.71
CA LEU A 7 28.26 50.36 -6.41
C LEU A 7 29.13 50.57 -5.16
N ASN A 8 29.25 49.58 -4.31
CA ASN A 8 30.49 49.33 -3.58
C ASN A 8 30.71 47.86 -3.32
N SER A 9 31.74 47.37 -3.98
CA SER A 9 32.42 46.11 -3.74
C SER A 9 33.24 46.20 -2.43
N PHE A 10 33.14 45.17 -1.59
CA PHE A 10 34.26 44.79 -0.70
C PHE A 10 34.45 43.29 -0.69
N SER A 11 35.58 42.90 -1.23
CA SER A 11 36.24 41.60 -1.15
C SER A 11 36.96 41.49 0.18
N THR A 12 36.77 40.43 0.93
CA THR A 12 37.81 39.87 1.81
C THR A 12 37.70 38.37 1.86
N GLY A 13 38.75 37.73 1.34
CA GLY A 13 38.94 36.29 1.39
C GLY A 13 39.29 35.81 2.79
N ALA A 14 38.80 34.67 3.12
CA ALA A 14 39.32 33.83 4.20
C ALA A 14 39.52 32.41 3.66
N ASN A 15 40.78 32.09 3.38
CA ASN A 15 41.31 30.75 3.15
C ASN A 15 41.15 29.92 4.41
N PHE A 16 40.37 28.86 4.36
CA PHE A 16 40.43 27.80 5.36
C PHE A 16 41.17 26.61 4.74
N LYS A 17 42.39 26.40 5.20
CA LYS A 17 43.21 25.20 4.92
C LYS A 17 42.57 24.00 5.62
N PHE A 18 42.18 23.02 4.84
CA PHE A 18 41.83 21.70 5.32
C PHE A 18 43.13 20.92 5.52
N GLN A 19 43.41 20.57 6.75
CA GLN A 19 44.58 19.79 7.15
C GLN A 19 44.20 18.32 7.19
N GLU A 20 44.66 17.57 6.19
CA GLU A 20 44.63 16.11 6.19
C GLU A 20 45.54 15.60 7.30
N ARG A 21 45.01 14.72 8.14
CA ARG A 21 45.81 13.88 9.03
C ARG A 21 45.57 12.42 8.66
N TYR A 22 46.49 11.86 7.93
CA TYR A 22 46.68 10.44 7.73
C TYR A 22 47.15 9.81 9.03
N GLY A 23 46.48 8.75 9.47
CA GLY A 23 46.91 7.84 10.53
C GLY A 23 47.01 6.42 9.95
N GLU A 24 48.23 5.96 9.84
CA GLU A 24 48.65 4.65 9.32
C GLU A 24 48.29 3.47 10.24
N ASN A 25 48.27 2.31 9.62
CA ASN A 25 48.57 0.97 10.09
C ASN A 25 47.48 0.12 10.78
N MET A 26 47.00 -0.84 10.01
CA MET A 26 46.92 -2.20 10.55
C MET A 26 47.12 -3.25 9.43
N LYS A 27 48.34 -3.79 9.38
CA LYS A 27 48.74 -4.96 8.58
C LYS A 27 48.14 -6.21 9.26
N THR A 28 47.20 -6.86 8.66
CA THR A 28 46.86 -8.25 8.99
C THR A 28 47.49 -9.19 7.98
N LYS A 29 48.36 -10.03 8.49
CA LYS A 29 49.04 -11.10 7.77
C LYS A 29 48.06 -12.24 7.50
N THR A 30 47.80 -12.52 6.23
CA THR A 30 47.11 -13.74 5.81
C THR A 30 48.14 -14.86 5.63
N SER A 31 48.08 -15.87 6.47
CA SER A 31 48.90 -17.10 6.31
C SER A 31 48.09 -18.09 5.46
N ILE A 32 48.64 -18.38 4.28
CA ILE A 32 48.20 -19.46 3.40
C ILE A 32 48.91 -20.73 3.84
N ALA A 33 48.15 -21.70 4.36
CA ALA A 33 48.65 -23.05 4.59
C ALA A 33 48.26 -23.93 3.39
N VAL A 34 49.28 -24.25 2.59
CA VAL A 34 49.21 -25.27 1.54
C VAL A 34 49.52 -26.63 2.18
N TRP A 35 48.55 -27.52 2.17
CA TRP A 35 48.81 -28.94 2.47
C TRP A 35 48.59 -29.73 1.19
N GLY A 36 49.68 -30.14 0.60
CA GLY A 36 49.75 -31.17 -0.41
C GLY A 36 49.77 -32.52 0.25
N SER A 37 48.96 -33.46 -0.22
CA SER A 37 49.14 -34.88 0.00
C SER A 37 48.80 -35.64 -1.26
N ALA A 38 49.83 -36.19 -1.86
CA ALA A 38 49.80 -37.16 -2.93
C ALA A 38 49.56 -38.57 -2.35
N GLY A 39 48.95 -39.42 -3.11
CA GLY A 39 48.97 -40.87 -2.91
C GLY A 39 47.64 -41.54 -3.11
N LEU A 40 47.42 -42.32 -3.97
CA LEU A 40 47.77 -43.63 -4.45
C LEU A 40 46.64 -44.19 -5.34
N LEU A 41 47.05 -44.65 -6.50
CA LEU A 41 46.23 -45.50 -7.38
C LEU A 41 45.82 -46.78 -6.65
N GLY A 42 44.53 -47.14 -6.77
CA GLY A 42 44.03 -48.48 -6.43
C GLY A 42 42.99 -48.91 -7.45
N LEU A 43 43.47 -49.58 -8.51
CA LEU A 43 42.64 -50.24 -9.53
C LEU A 43 42.08 -51.53 -8.96
N VAL A 44 40.79 -51.66 -8.70
CA VAL A 44 40.12 -52.95 -8.43
C VAL A 44 39.00 -53.13 -9.47
N LEU A 45 39.29 -54.02 -10.42
CA LEU A 45 38.28 -54.60 -11.30
C LEU A 45 37.58 -55.73 -10.54
N LEU A 46 36.30 -55.59 -10.28
CA LEU A 46 35.43 -56.72 -9.95
C LEU A 46 34.20 -56.65 -10.85
N ALA A 47 34.16 -57.61 -11.75
CA ALA A 47 32.97 -57.92 -12.51
C ALA A 47 31.94 -58.59 -11.58
N GLY A 48 30.74 -58.01 -11.53
CA GLY A 48 29.59 -58.60 -10.84
C GLY A 48 28.35 -58.38 -11.66
N CYS A 49 27.86 -59.42 -12.28
CA CYS A 49 26.53 -59.51 -12.88
C CYS A 49 25.44 -59.34 -11.83
N GLY A 50 24.40 -58.59 -12.19
CA GLY A 50 23.14 -58.89 -11.52
C GLY A 50 22.20 -57.71 -11.30
N LYS A 51 21.07 -57.84 -11.98
CA LYS A 51 19.75 -57.22 -11.72
C LYS A 51 19.54 -55.76 -12.12
N LYS A 52 18.75 -55.62 -13.19
CA LYS A 52 17.89 -54.50 -13.47
C LYS A 52 16.91 -54.32 -12.32
N GLU A 53 17.09 -53.27 -11.51
CA GLU A 53 16.03 -52.70 -10.69
C GLU A 53 15.44 -51.54 -11.46
N GLY A 54 14.09 -51.58 -11.58
CA GLY A 54 13.34 -50.61 -12.38
C GLY A 54 13.51 -49.21 -11.83
N ALA A 55 13.76 -48.28 -12.73
CA ALA A 55 13.58 -46.86 -12.47
C ALA A 55 12.08 -46.66 -12.19
N GLU A 56 11.70 -46.32 -10.97
CA GLU A 56 10.41 -45.75 -10.67
C GLU A 56 10.34 -44.37 -11.35
N GLU A 57 9.57 -44.33 -12.43
CA GLU A 57 9.12 -43.08 -13.03
C GLU A 57 8.31 -42.33 -11.99
N GLN A 58 8.86 -41.27 -11.44
CA GLN A 58 8.12 -40.28 -10.66
C GLN A 58 7.02 -39.72 -11.58
N PRO A 59 5.74 -39.77 -11.18
CA PRO A 59 4.68 -39.24 -12.01
C PRO A 59 4.91 -37.72 -12.17
N ALA A 60 5.05 -37.31 -13.41
CA ALA A 60 5.08 -35.89 -13.79
C ALA A 60 3.89 -35.20 -13.15
N ALA A 61 4.17 -34.20 -12.33
CA ALA A 61 3.14 -33.33 -11.76
C ALA A 61 2.31 -32.76 -12.91
N SER A 62 1.08 -33.23 -13.01
CA SER A 62 0.08 -32.70 -13.93
C SER A 62 -0.11 -31.21 -13.60
N SER A 63 0.48 -30.35 -14.40
CA SER A 63 0.17 -28.93 -14.40
C SER A 63 -1.26 -28.76 -14.91
N THR A 64 -2.20 -28.67 -13.98
CA THR A 64 -3.56 -28.25 -14.28
C THR A 64 -3.44 -26.89 -14.98
N PRO A 65 -3.94 -26.72 -16.21
CA PRO A 65 -3.91 -25.43 -16.88
C PRO A 65 -4.68 -24.43 -16.00
N ALA A 66 -4.04 -23.32 -15.69
CA ALA A 66 -4.70 -22.21 -15.01
C ALA A 66 -5.98 -21.88 -15.81
N SER A 67 -7.13 -22.01 -15.17
CA SER A 67 -8.41 -21.65 -15.76
C SER A 67 -8.28 -20.24 -16.31
N ALA A 68 -8.41 -20.10 -17.63
CA ALA A 68 -8.41 -18.80 -18.26
C ALA A 68 -9.48 -17.94 -17.58
N ALA A 69 -9.08 -16.76 -17.08
CA ALA A 69 -10.01 -15.82 -16.47
C ALA A 69 -11.14 -15.54 -17.45
N ALA A 70 -12.38 -15.57 -16.97
CA ALA A 70 -13.52 -15.21 -17.80
C ALA A 70 -13.30 -13.79 -18.36
N PRO A 71 -13.68 -13.52 -19.61
CA PRO A 71 -13.49 -12.21 -20.22
C PRO A 71 -14.23 -11.14 -19.39
N ALA A 72 -13.61 -9.97 -19.22
CA ALA A 72 -14.23 -8.83 -18.57
C ALA A 72 -15.52 -8.47 -19.29
N ILE A 73 -16.62 -8.33 -18.56
CA ILE A 73 -17.90 -7.89 -19.13
C ILE A 73 -17.86 -6.37 -19.17
N PRO A 74 -17.88 -5.74 -20.36
CA PRO A 74 -17.90 -4.29 -20.45
C PRO A 74 -19.11 -3.72 -19.74
N ILE A 75 -18.91 -2.62 -19.03
CA ILE A 75 -20.00 -1.85 -18.44
C ILE A 75 -20.66 -1.08 -19.59
N ASP A 76 -21.95 -1.31 -19.82
CA ASP A 76 -22.70 -0.55 -20.81
C ASP A 76 -23.04 0.85 -20.25
N PRO A 77 -22.44 1.92 -20.78
CA PRO A 77 -22.70 3.29 -20.31
C PRO A 77 -24.16 3.70 -20.49
N ALA A 78 -24.89 3.03 -21.42
CA ALA A 78 -26.30 3.34 -21.65
C ALA A 78 -27.22 2.86 -20.53
N THR A 79 -26.78 1.90 -19.73
CA THR A 79 -27.55 1.32 -18.61
C THR A 79 -26.91 1.55 -17.24
N ALA A 80 -25.68 2.07 -17.22
CA ALA A 80 -24.92 2.29 -15.98
C ALA A 80 -25.67 3.16 -14.97
N ALA A 81 -25.70 2.69 -13.75
CA ALA A 81 -26.32 3.36 -12.59
C ALA A 81 -25.26 3.85 -11.61
N SER A 82 -25.68 4.61 -10.61
CA SER A 82 -24.83 5.14 -9.56
C SER A 82 -25.47 4.98 -8.18
N ILE A 83 -24.62 4.85 -7.17
CA ILE A 83 -25.01 4.96 -5.77
C ILE A 83 -24.33 6.19 -5.19
N VAL A 84 -25.12 7.03 -4.53
CA VAL A 84 -24.61 8.20 -3.80
C VAL A 84 -25.13 8.15 -2.36
N GLY A 85 -24.45 8.81 -1.45
CA GLY A 85 -24.95 8.87 -0.08
C GLY A 85 -24.04 9.65 0.85
N VAL A 86 -24.46 9.71 2.10
CA VAL A 86 -23.73 10.36 3.18
C VAL A 86 -23.61 9.38 4.34
N VAL A 87 -22.40 9.25 4.86
CA VAL A 87 -22.15 8.49 6.09
C VAL A 87 -22.13 9.45 7.28
N LYS A 88 -22.94 9.14 8.29
CA LYS A 88 -23.12 9.96 9.49
C LYS A 88 -22.58 9.26 10.73
N LEU A 89 -22.21 10.05 11.72
CA LEU A 89 -21.93 9.61 13.08
C LEU A 89 -23.07 10.10 13.99
N ASP A 90 -23.81 9.15 14.58
CA ASP A 90 -24.85 9.43 15.57
C ASP A 90 -24.24 9.45 16.97
N GLY A 91 -24.02 10.64 17.48
CA GLY A 91 -23.37 10.91 18.75
C GLY A 91 -22.14 11.80 18.59
N GLU A 92 -21.47 12.06 19.71
CA GLU A 92 -20.27 12.86 19.73
C GLU A 92 -19.05 12.01 19.32
N ALA A 93 -18.24 12.52 18.38
CA ALA A 93 -17.00 11.87 18.00
C ALA A 93 -16.02 11.82 19.20
N PRO A 94 -15.36 10.68 19.43
CA PRO A 94 -14.31 10.60 20.43
C PRO A 94 -13.27 11.69 20.19
N LYS A 95 -12.82 12.37 21.26
CA LYS A 95 -11.78 13.39 21.14
C LYS A 95 -10.52 12.79 20.57
N ALA A 96 -10.07 13.29 19.41
CA ALA A 96 -8.85 12.85 18.80
C ALA A 96 -7.64 13.08 19.72
N ALA A 97 -6.81 12.06 19.93
CA ALA A 97 -5.60 12.17 20.71
C ALA A 97 -4.53 12.94 19.95
N LYS A 98 -3.82 13.83 20.63
CA LYS A 98 -2.62 14.45 20.08
C LYS A 98 -1.52 13.40 19.97
N ILE A 99 -0.87 13.34 18.81
CA ILE A 99 0.24 12.44 18.56
C ILE A 99 1.53 13.11 19.06
N ASP A 100 2.29 12.40 19.91
CA ASP A 100 3.64 12.80 20.28
C ASP A 100 4.63 12.31 19.22
N MET A 101 5.20 13.25 18.48
CA MET A 101 6.18 12.99 17.43
C MET A 101 7.60 13.42 17.84
N SER A 102 7.84 13.69 19.12
CA SER A 102 9.13 14.20 19.64
C SER A 102 10.32 13.26 19.42
N GLN A 103 10.06 11.99 19.11
CA GLN A 103 11.09 11.00 18.80
C GLN A 103 11.85 11.29 17.49
N ASP A 104 11.24 12.03 16.55
CA ASP A 104 11.90 12.46 15.31
C ASP A 104 11.80 13.99 15.15
N PRO A 105 12.92 14.72 15.27
CA PRO A 105 12.92 16.18 15.08
C PRO A 105 12.50 16.67 13.70
N ALA A 106 12.51 15.79 12.68
CA ALA A 106 12.00 16.11 11.35
C ALA A 106 10.46 16.14 11.31
N CYS A 107 9.80 15.41 12.19
CA CYS A 107 8.34 15.35 12.31
C CYS A 107 7.82 16.56 13.09
N LYS A 108 7.65 17.69 12.38
CA LYS A 108 7.25 18.96 12.98
C LYS A 108 5.74 19.17 12.97
N GLY A 109 5.28 20.02 13.89
CA GLY A 109 3.88 20.42 13.97
C GLY A 109 3.07 19.63 14.98
N THR A 110 1.75 19.70 14.84
CA THR A 110 0.80 18.98 15.70
C THR A 110 -0.04 18.06 14.84
N ASN A 111 0.07 16.77 15.06
CA ASN A 111 -0.77 15.76 14.45
C ASN A 111 -1.77 15.20 15.47
N MET A 112 -2.97 14.92 14.97
CA MET A 112 -4.04 14.27 15.72
C MET A 112 -4.29 12.88 15.17
N ALA A 113 -4.67 11.95 16.03
CA ALA A 113 -5.06 10.62 15.62
C ALA A 113 -6.30 10.68 14.70
N GLU A 114 -6.28 9.87 13.62
CA GLU A 114 -7.32 9.86 12.58
C GLU A 114 -8.32 8.70 12.76
N ASN A 115 -8.32 8.05 13.93
CA ASN A 115 -9.09 6.85 14.22
C ASN A 115 -10.61 7.00 14.04
N VAL A 116 -11.17 8.17 14.38
CA VAL A 116 -12.56 8.53 14.11
C VAL A 116 -12.59 10.00 13.74
N MET A 117 -12.70 10.28 12.46
CA MET A 117 -12.75 11.64 11.94
C MET A 117 -14.17 11.99 11.56
N ALA A 118 -14.79 12.85 12.36
CA ALA A 118 -16.14 13.34 12.08
C ALA A 118 -16.19 14.87 12.22
N SER A 119 -16.98 15.50 11.35
CA SER A 119 -17.24 16.92 11.34
C SER A 119 -18.70 17.20 11.03
N GLY A 120 -19.39 17.97 11.88
CA GLY A 120 -20.81 18.29 11.66
C GLY A 120 -21.72 17.04 11.61
N GLY A 121 -21.36 15.96 12.31
CA GLY A 121 -22.10 14.70 12.28
C GLY A 121 -21.85 13.85 11.05
N HIS A 122 -20.87 14.20 10.20
CA HIS A 122 -20.47 13.43 9.02
C HIS A 122 -19.18 12.65 9.32
N LEU A 123 -19.13 11.37 8.90
CA LEU A 123 -18.03 10.46 9.19
C LEU A 123 -17.12 10.30 7.96
N SER A 124 -15.85 10.64 8.12
CA SER A 124 -14.81 10.46 7.10
C SER A 124 -14.17 9.07 7.18
N ASN A 125 -13.38 8.72 6.16
CA ASN A 125 -12.56 7.52 6.13
C ASN A 125 -13.36 6.21 6.21
N VAL A 126 -14.62 6.22 5.82
CA VAL A 126 -15.43 5.02 5.64
C VAL A 126 -15.16 4.48 4.24
N PHE A 127 -14.74 3.23 4.14
CA PHE A 127 -14.62 2.53 2.88
C PHE A 127 -15.98 1.95 2.50
N VAL A 128 -16.50 2.37 1.35
CA VAL A 128 -17.81 1.93 0.82
C VAL A 128 -17.56 1.13 -0.44
N TYR A 129 -18.05 -0.11 -0.53
CA TYR A 129 -17.79 -0.94 -1.70
C TYR A 129 -18.95 -1.91 -1.99
N VAL A 130 -18.99 -2.39 -3.23
CA VAL A 130 -19.91 -3.47 -3.61
C VAL A 130 -19.36 -4.79 -3.11
N LYS A 131 -19.94 -5.32 -2.04
CA LYS A 131 -19.56 -6.57 -1.38
C LYS A 131 -20.11 -7.78 -2.12
N ASP A 132 -21.34 -7.70 -2.64
CA ASP A 132 -22.00 -8.79 -3.35
C ASP A 132 -22.93 -8.25 -4.45
N GLY A 133 -23.35 -9.13 -5.38
CA GLY A 133 -24.24 -8.82 -6.50
C GLY A 133 -23.55 -8.68 -7.86
N LEU A 134 -22.21 -8.60 -7.89
CA LEU A 134 -21.45 -8.57 -9.15
C LEU A 134 -21.32 -9.94 -9.82
N GLY A 135 -21.59 -11.03 -9.08
CA GLY A 135 -21.46 -12.41 -9.59
C GLY A 135 -20.01 -12.72 -10.00
N ASN A 136 -19.88 -13.49 -11.08
CA ASN A 136 -18.55 -13.88 -11.61
C ASN A 136 -17.99 -12.88 -12.65
N ARG A 137 -18.44 -11.62 -12.61
CA ARG A 137 -17.92 -10.58 -13.50
C ARG A 137 -16.47 -10.28 -13.18
N THR A 138 -15.68 -10.13 -14.22
CA THR A 138 -14.31 -9.61 -14.13
C THR A 138 -14.28 -8.18 -14.67
N PHE A 139 -13.39 -7.37 -14.14
CA PHE A 139 -13.24 -5.96 -14.52
C PHE A 139 -11.79 -5.71 -14.91
N ASP A 140 -11.60 -4.77 -15.83
CA ASP A 140 -10.26 -4.33 -16.21
C ASP A 140 -9.58 -3.68 -14.98
N ILE A 141 -8.31 -3.98 -14.83
CA ILE A 141 -7.50 -3.33 -13.80
C ILE A 141 -7.25 -1.89 -14.25
N PRO A 142 -7.58 -0.89 -13.42
CA PRO A 142 -7.28 0.50 -13.74
C PRO A 142 -5.80 0.70 -14.05
N LYS A 143 -5.49 1.37 -15.16
CA LYS A 143 -4.10 1.61 -15.59
C LYS A 143 -3.42 2.72 -14.79
N GLU A 144 -4.22 3.64 -14.25
CA GLU A 144 -3.75 4.74 -13.41
C GLU A 144 -3.31 4.18 -12.06
N SER A 145 -2.09 4.55 -11.66
CA SER A 145 -1.61 4.25 -10.32
C SER A 145 -2.28 5.15 -9.28
N ILE A 146 -2.51 4.61 -8.10
CA ILE A 146 -2.99 5.39 -6.96
C ILE A 146 -1.77 5.82 -6.13
N THR A 147 -1.71 7.08 -5.76
CA THR A 147 -0.59 7.59 -4.96
C THR A 147 -0.86 7.42 -3.47
N LEU A 148 0.13 6.88 -2.77
CA LEU A 148 0.26 6.90 -1.32
C LEU A 148 1.47 7.76 -0.96
N ASP A 149 1.24 8.87 -0.27
CA ASP A 149 2.30 9.80 0.14
C ASP A 149 2.57 9.72 1.64
N GLN A 150 3.84 9.75 2.01
CA GLN A 150 4.33 9.89 3.37
C GLN A 150 4.72 11.35 3.56
N SER A 151 3.85 12.13 4.19
CA SER A 151 3.99 13.58 4.32
C SER A 151 3.49 14.06 5.68
N GLY A 152 4.24 14.96 6.33
CA GLY A 152 3.96 15.44 7.67
C GLY A 152 3.99 14.31 8.72
N CYS A 153 4.80 13.28 8.48
CA CYS A 153 4.93 12.08 9.30
C CYS A 153 3.58 11.35 9.48
N LYS A 154 2.85 11.25 8.38
CA LYS A 154 1.61 10.50 8.20
C LYS A 154 1.56 9.84 6.82
N TYR A 155 0.67 8.89 6.65
CA TYR A 155 0.27 8.38 5.35
C TYR A 155 -0.93 9.15 4.81
N HIS A 156 -0.90 9.51 3.54
CA HIS A 156 -1.98 10.17 2.83
C HIS A 156 -2.33 9.38 1.55
N PRO A 157 -3.60 8.96 1.41
CA PRO A 157 -4.71 9.10 2.36
C PRO A 157 -4.62 8.12 3.54
N HIS A 158 -5.41 8.35 4.62
CA HIS A 158 -5.51 7.44 5.76
C HIS A 158 -6.23 6.11 5.40
N VAL A 159 -7.19 6.15 4.50
CA VAL A 159 -7.88 4.98 3.93
C VAL A 159 -7.76 5.03 2.41
N LEU A 160 -7.22 3.97 1.83
CA LEU A 160 -6.97 3.83 0.40
C LEU A 160 -7.76 2.65 -0.16
N GLY A 161 -8.44 2.84 -1.30
CA GLY A 161 -9.03 1.76 -2.09
C GLY A 161 -8.21 1.47 -3.33
N VAL A 162 -8.04 0.20 -3.69
CA VAL A 162 -7.37 -0.23 -4.92
C VAL A 162 -8.03 -1.50 -5.46
N VAL A 163 -7.91 -1.75 -6.76
CA VAL A 163 -8.30 -3.02 -7.38
C VAL A 163 -7.13 -4.00 -7.29
N VAL A 164 -7.43 -5.30 -7.15
CA VAL A 164 -6.42 -6.38 -7.23
C VAL A 164 -5.53 -6.18 -8.46
N GLY A 165 -4.22 -6.12 -8.25
CA GLY A 165 -3.24 -5.91 -9.33
C GLY A 165 -3.03 -4.46 -9.75
N GLN A 166 -3.85 -3.50 -9.29
CA GLN A 166 -3.63 -2.08 -9.56
C GLN A 166 -2.38 -1.57 -8.84
N THR A 167 -1.62 -0.73 -9.54
CA THR A 167 -0.38 -0.17 -9.00
C THR A 167 -0.64 0.91 -7.96
N ILE A 168 0.00 0.77 -6.80
CA ILE A 168 0.14 1.83 -5.79
C ILE A 168 1.53 2.44 -5.97
N LYS A 169 1.58 3.74 -6.25
CA LYS A 169 2.81 4.53 -6.29
C LYS A 169 3.02 5.16 -4.91
N ILE A 170 4.07 4.73 -4.22
CA ILE A 170 4.40 5.19 -2.87
C ILE A 170 5.53 6.20 -2.95
N VAL A 171 5.32 7.37 -2.38
CA VAL A 171 6.29 8.46 -2.34
C VAL A 171 6.58 8.86 -0.89
N ASN A 172 7.76 9.43 -0.65
CA ASN A 172 8.12 10.04 0.62
C ASN A 172 8.43 11.52 0.40
N SER A 173 7.52 12.38 0.84
CA SER A 173 7.63 13.84 0.74
C SER A 173 8.25 14.49 1.98
N ASP A 174 8.54 13.70 3.02
CA ASP A 174 9.15 14.19 4.26
C ASP A 174 10.70 14.22 4.19
N PRO A 175 11.34 15.05 4.99
CA PRO A 175 12.81 15.10 5.09
C PRO A 175 13.39 14.04 6.02
N THR A 176 12.66 12.99 6.34
CA THR A 176 13.08 11.84 7.16
C THR A 176 12.75 10.52 6.49
N THR A 177 13.37 9.44 6.96
CA THR A 177 13.12 8.11 6.44
C THR A 177 11.85 7.51 7.07
N HIS A 178 10.99 6.96 6.23
CA HIS A 178 9.84 6.18 6.65
C HIS A 178 9.96 4.72 6.21
N ASN A 179 9.10 3.86 6.75
CA ASN A 179 8.82 2.55 6.17
C ASN A 179 7.39 2.49 5.68
N ILE A 180 7.18 1.64 4.70
CA ILE A 180 5.85 1.16 4.34
C ILE A 180 5.79 -0.34 4.64
N HIS A 181 4.95 -0.72 5.62
CA HIS A 181 4.87 -2.08 6.14
C HIS A 181 3.41 -2.54 6.25
N PRO A 182 2.82 -3.06 5.15
CA PRO A 182 1.54 -3.75 5.21
C PRO A 182 1.66 -5.03 6.04
N THR A 183 0.66 -5.28 6.90
CA THR A 183 0.55 -6.50 7.70
C THR A 183 -0.73 -7.26 7.33
N PRO A 184 -0.77 -7.85 6.13
CA PRO A 184 -1.95 -8.49 5.59
C PRO A 184 -2.28 -9.82 6.27
N LYS A 185 -3.53 -10.29 6.09
CA LYS A 185 -3.97 -11.64 6.43
C LYS A 185 -3.92 -12.57 5.20
N ASP A 186 -4.32 -12.02 4.04
CA ASP A 186 -4.53 -12.80 2.82
C ASP A 186 -3.50 -12.51 1.72
N ASN A 187 -2.80 -11.39 1.79
CA ASN A 187 -1.73 -11.01 0.89
C ASN A 187 -0.35 -11.32 1.47
N ARG A 188 0.69 -11.18 0.65
CA ARG A 188 2.07 -11.32 1.11
C ARG A 188 2.49 -10.08 1.90
N GLU A 189 3.01 -10.27 3.10
CA GLU A 189 3.65 -9.22 3.90
C GLU A 189 4.98 -8.78 3.26
N TRP A 190 5.24 -7.49 3.34
CA TRP A 190 6.52 -6.88 2.96
C TRP A 190 6.77 -5.63 3.78
N ASN A 191 8.04 -5.23 3.87
CA ASN A 191 8.46 -4.05 4.64
C ASN A 191 9.60 -3.38 3.91
N GLU A 192 9.40 -2.14 3.48
CA GLU A 192 10.42 -1.39 2.76
C GLU A 192 10.64 -0.02 3.36
N SER A 193 11.90 0.35 3.45
CA SER A 193 12.35 1.66 3.91
C SER A 193 12.44 2.61 2.73
N GLN A 194 11.96 3.83 2.90
CA GLN A 194 12.02 4.87 1.88
C GLN A 194 12.64 6.14 2.48
N PRO A 195 13.93 6.41 2.20
CA PRO A 195 14.60 7.63 2.65
C PRO A 195 14.02 8.88 1.96
N PRO A 196 14.35 10.08 2.46
CA PRO A 196 13.98 11.34 1.80
C PRO A 196 14.40 11.36 0.35
N GLN A 197 13.53 11.86 -0.52
CA GLN A 197 13.79 12.03 -1.96
C GLN A 197 14.10 10.73 -2.71
N ALA A 198 13.83 9.56 -2.12
CA ALA A 198 13.95 8.29 -2.81
C ALA A 198 13.00 8.22 -4.00
N ALA A 199 13.37 7.44 -5.01
CA ALA A 199 12.46 7.13 -6.11
C ALA A 199 11.17 6.50 -5.58
N PRO A 200 10.01 6.78 -6.21
CA PRO A 200 8.77 6.13 -5.85
C PRO A 200 8.88 4.61 -5.88
N LEU A 201 8.27 3.95 -4.90
CA LEU A 201 8.08 2.50 -4.91
C LEU A 201 6.76 2.18 -5.63
N GLU A 202 6.76 1.11 -6.42
CA GLU A 202 5.54 0.61 -7.05
C GLU A 202 5.20 -0.76 -6.48
N LYS A 203 3.98 -0.92 -5.99
CA LYS A 203 3.48 -2.15 -5.35
C LYS A 203 2.09 -2.49 -5.82
N THR A 204 1.77 -3.78 -5.79
CA THR A 204 0.44 -4.31 -6.07
C THR A 204 0.05 -5.33 -5.00
N PHE A 205 -1.25 -5.55 -4.81
CA PHE A 205 -1.79 -6.64 -4.00
C PHE A 205 -2.46 -7.66 -4.91
N ALA A 206 -2.22 -8.94 -4.65
CA ALA A 206 -2.68 -10.03 -5.51
C ALA A 206 -4.05 -10.60 -5.12
N ARG A 207 -4.55 -10.28 -3.93
CA ARG A 207 -5.80 -10.81 -3.36
C ARG A 207 -6.64 -9.71 -2.74
N GLU A 208 -7.96 -9.92 -2.82
CA GLU A 208 -8.92 -9.07 -2.11
C GLU A 208 -8.68 -9.12 -0.60
N GLU A 209 -8.65 -7.96 0.03
CA GLU A 209 -8.51 -7.81 1.48
C GLU A 209 -8.99 -6.43 1.91
N ILE A 210 -9.92 -6.39 2.86
CA ILE A 210 -10.52 -5.16 3.36
C ILE A 210 -9.88 -4.76 4.68
N MET A 211 -9.64 -3.48 4.87
CA MET A 211 -8.97 -2.89 6.04
C MET A 211 -7.60 -3.51 6.35
N LEU A 212 -6.81 -3.77 5.30
CA LEU A 212 -5.43 -4.24 5.41
C LEU A 212 -4.60 -3.16 6.13
N PRO A 213 -4.03 -3.44 7.32
CA PRO A 213 -3.29 -2.44 8.06
C PRO A 213 -1.92 -2.18 7.46
N VAL A 214 -1.52 -0.91 7.42
CA VAL A 214 -0.19 -0.47 7.04
C VAL A 214 0.39 0.38 8.16
N LYS A 215 1.65 0.16 8.51
CA LYS A 215 2.36 0.87 9.59
C LYS A 215 3.75 1.31 9.15
N CYS A 216 4.31 2.29 9.85
CA CYS A 216 5.73 2.61 9.83
C CYS A 216 6.41 2.01 11.07
N ASN A 217 7.55 1.32 10.88
CA ASN A 217 8.29 0.74 12.01
C ASN A 217 9.13 1.79 12.76
N GLN A 218 9.46 2.90 12.10
CA GLN A 218 10.22 3.99 12.71
C GLN A 218 9.32 4.98 13.47
N HIS A 219 8.08 5.19 12.97
CA HIS A 219 7.13 6.13 13.52
C HIS A 219 5.84 5.39 13.90
N PRO A 220 5.72 4.87 15.13
CA PRO A 220 4.62 3.97 15.52
C PRO A 220 3.24 4.62 15.46
N TRP A 221 3.16 5.93 15.36
CA TRP A 221 1.91 6.66 15.14
C TRP A 221 1.44 6.69 13.69
N MET A 222 2.34 6.43 12.71
CA MET A 222 1.96 6.41 11.28
C MET A 222 1.25 5.10 10.95
N ARG A 223 -0.04 5.21 10.71
CA ARG A 223 -0.92 4.09 10.34
C ARG A 223 -1.91 4.51 9.28
N MET A 224 -2.28 3.56 8.42
CA MET A 224 -3.33 3.69 7.42
C MET A 224 -3.92 2.32 7.10
N PHE A 225 -4.95 2.31 6.25
CA PHE A 225 -5.58 1.08 5.78
C PHE A 225 -5.68 1.05 4.25
N VAL A 226 -5.32 -0.09 3.67
CA VAL A 226 -5.54 -0.36 2.24
C VAL A 226 -6.72 -1.30 2.11
N ASN A 227 -7.61 -1.01 1.18
CA ASN A 227 -8.74 -1.86 0.83
C ASN A 227 -8.55 -2.35 -0.60
N VAL A 228 -8.34 -3.64 -0.74
CA VAL A 228 -8.10 -4.29 -2.03
C VAL A 228 -9.37 -4.99 -2.47
N THR A 229 -9.97 -4.57 -3.57
CA THR A 229 -11.23 -5.11 -4.11
C THR A 229 -11.02 -5.80 -5.44
N LYS A 230 -11.93 -6.70 -5.82
CA LYS A 230 -11.95 -7.32 -7.16
C LYS A 230 -12.57 -6.44 -8.24
N SER A 231 -13.27 -5.40 -7.83
CA SER A 231 -14.01 -4.52 -8.74
C SER A 231 -13.68 -3.05 -8.48
N PRO A 232 -13.87 -2.16 -9.46
CA PRO A 232 -13.62 -0.73 -9.29
C PRO A 232 -14.76 -0.01 -8.55
N PHE A 233 -15.78 -0.73 -8.06
CA PHE A 233 -16.97 -0.16 -7.45
C PHE A 233 -16.80 0.05 -5.95
N TYR A 234 -16.04 1.08 -5.61
CA TYR A 234 -15.82 1.52 -4.24
C TYR A 234 -15.64 3.03 -4.17
N ALA A 235 -15.74 3.57 -2.98
CA ALA A 235 -15.44 4.95 -2.64
C ALA A 235 -14.92 5.03 -1.20
N VAL A 236 -14.29 6.15 -0.85
CA VAL A 236 -13.93 6.50 0.53
C VAL A 236 -14.61 7.82 0.88
N THR A 237 -15.26 7.90 2.03
CA THR A 237 -15.94 9.13 2.44
C THR A 237 -14.96 10.24 2.76
N GLY A 238 -15.25 11.44 2.24
CA GLY A 238 -14.54 12.67 2.56
C GLY A 238 -14.97 13.30 3.89
N PRO A 239 -14.45 14.51 4.21
CA PRO A 239 -14.79 15.22 5.45
C PRO A 239 -16.28 15.57 5.59
N ASP A 240 -17.03 15.62 4.49
CA ASP A 240 -18.47 15.86 4.44
C ASP A 240 -19.29 14.54 4.49
N GLY A 241 -18.62 13.39 4.70
CA GLY A 241 -19.21 12.07 4.75
C GLY A 241 -19.76 11.56 3.42
N LYS A 242 -19.63 12.30 2.33
CA LYS A 242 -20.20 11.90 1.03
C LYS A 242 -19.36 10.85 0.35
N PHE A 243 -20.06 10.01 -0.42
CA PHE A 243 -19.46 9.05 -1.33
C PHE A 243 -20.29 8.92 -2.61
N GLU A 244 -19.65 8.44 -3.67
CA GLU A 244 -20.29 8.13 -4.93
C GLU A 244 -19.62 6.92 -5.58
N ILE A 245 -20.40 5.92 -5.97
CA ILE A 245 -19.99 4.75 -6.76
C ILE A 245 -20.72 4.81 -8.09
N LYS A 246 -19.97 4.97 -9.19
CA LYS A 246 -20.50 5.14 -10.55
C LYS A 246 -20.30 3.89 -11.40
N GLY A 247 -21.12 3.79 -12.44
CA GLY A 247 -20.91 2.81 -13.49
C GLY A 247 -21.40 1.41 -13.16
N LEU A 248 -22.23 1.25 -12.13
CA LEU A 248 -22.80 -0.03 -11.75
C LEU A 248 -23.81 -0.52 -12.81
N PRO A 249 -23.72 -1.77 -13.27
CA PRO A 249 -24.80 -2.39 -14.03
C PRO A 249 -26.11 -2.40 -13.22
N PRO A 250 -27.30 -2.44 -13.86
CA PRO A 250 -28.54 -2.72 -13.13
C PRO A 250 -28.47 -4.08 -12.43
N GLY A 251 -29.02 -4.17 -11.24
CA GLY A 251 -29.00 -5.41 -10.44
C GLY A 251 -29.26 -5.20 -8.96
N ASP A 252 -29.20 -6.30 -8.22
CA ASP A 252 -29.31 -6.33 -6.76
C ASP A 252 -27.92 -6.46 -6.15
N TYR A 253 -27.61 -5.58 -5.21
CA TYR A 253 -26.31 -5.46 -4.59
C TYR A 253 -26.36 -5.47 -3.07
N THR A 254 -25.30 -5.92 -2.44
CA THR A 254 -24.97 -5.63 -1.05
C THR A 254 -23.83 -4.63 -1.03
N ILE A 255 -24.09 -3.46 -0.48
CA ILE A 255 -23.11 -2.40 -0.27
C ILE A 255 -22.61 -2.47 1.16
N ALA A 256 -21.30 -2.63 1.35
CA ALA A 256 -20.68 -2.61 2.66
C ALA A 256 -20.06 -1.24 2.94
N PHE A 257 -20.22 -0.80 4.18
CA PHE A 257 -19.63 0.40 4.76
C PHE A 257 -18.70 -0.04 5.88
N VAL A 258 -17.40 0.19 5.74
CA VAL A 258 -16.39 -0.32 6.69
C VAL A 258 -15.59 0.84 7.25
N HIS A 259 -15.52 0.90 8.59
CA HIS A 259 -14.72 1.89 9.31
C HIS A 259 -13.78 1.19 10.31
N GLU A 260 -12.51 1.63 10.37
CA GLU A 260 -11.45 0.96 11.15
C GLU A 260 -11.79 0.74 12.64
N LYS A 261 -12.62 1.57 13.24
CA LYS A 261 -12.99 1.51 14.66
C LYS A 261 -14.45 1.16 14.91
N LEU A 262 -15.34 1.51 13.99
CA LEU A 262 -16.78 1.39 14.19
C LEU A 262 -17.39 0.15 13.52
N GLY A 263 -16.52 -0.64 12.86
CA GLY A 263 -16.93 -1.92 12.27
C GLY A 263 -17.56 -1.77 10.89
N GLU A 264 -18.40 -2.73 10.53
CA GLU A 264 -18.99 -2.88 9.21
C GLU A 264 -20.52 -2.88 9.29
N GLN A 265 -21.16 -2.29 8.26
CA GLN A 265 -22.60 -2.32 8.04
C GLN A 265 -22.88 -2.67 6.60
N ASP A 266 -23.86 -3.54 6.35
CA ASP A 266 -24.27 -3.97 5.02
C ASP A 266 -25.67 -3.42 4.69
N MET A 267 -25.84 -2.95 3.45
CA MET A 267 -27.14 -2.49 2.94
C MET A 267 -27.45 -3.12 1.60
N LYS A 268 -28.67 -3.63 1.43
CA LYS A 268 -29.15 -4.16 0.16
C LYS A 268 -29.74 -3.04 -0.69
N VAL A 269 -29.37 -3.04 -1.97
CA VAL A 269 -29.75 -2.01 -2.94
C VAL A 269 -30.11 -2.65 -4.26
N THR A 270 -31.29 -2.31 -4.80
CA THR A 270 -31.68 -2.66 -6.17
C THR A 270 -31.49 -1.43 -7.06
N LEU A 271 -30.78 -1.58 -8.16
CA LEU A 271 -30.53 -0.55 -9.16
C LEU A 271 -31.24 -0.89 -10.48
N ALA A 272 -32.07 0.03 -10.95
CA ALA A 272 -32.54 0.02 -12.35
C ALA A 272 -31.52 0.68 -13.29
N ALA A 273 -31.73 0.53 -14.60
CA ALA A 273 -30.89 1.20 -15.59
C ALA A 273 -30.95 2.73 -15.42
N LYS A 274 -29.79 3.39 -15.44
CA LYS A 274 -29.60 4.86 -15.26
C LYS A 274 -30.08 5.40 -13.90
N ASP A 275 -30.30 4.53 -12.93
CA ASP A 275 -30.70 4.95 -11.59
C ASP A 275 -29.56 5.68 -10.87
N THR A 276 -29.93 6.64 -10.02
CA THR A 276 -29.04 7.23 -9.02
C THR A 276 -29.69 7.01 -7.66
N LYS A 277 -29.25 5.97 -6.97
CA LYS A 277 -29.81 5.55 -5.70
C LYS A 277 -29.09 6.21 -4.53
N THR A 278 -29.84 6.86 -3.65
CA THR A 278 -29.31 7.39 -2.39
C THR A 278 -29.32 6.30 -1.34
N VAL A 279 -28.16 6.08 -0.70
CA VAL A 279 -27.97 5.09 0.37
C VAL A 279 -27.11 5.75 1.47
N ASP A 280 -27.74 6.13 2.56
CA ASP A 280 -27.06 6.72 3.71
C ASP A 280 -26.77 5.65 4.76
N ALA A 281 -25.62 5.74 5.43
CA ALA A 281 -25.26 4.92 6.57
C ALA A 281 -25.07 5.77 7.83
N THR A 282 -25.31 5.16 9.01
CA THR A 282 -25.10 5.84 10.29
C THR A 282 -24.35 4.93 11.24
N PHE A 283 -23.19 5.38 11.71
CA PHE A 283 -22.41 4.70 12.72
C PHE A 283 -22.63 5.32 14.10
N LYS A 284 -22.35 4.54 15.15
CA LYS A 284 -22.32 5.01 16.54
C LYS A 284 -20.90 4.86 17.07
N PRO A 285 -20.42 5.83 17.90
CA PRO A 285 -19.10 5.78 18.51
C PRO A 285 -18.89 4.59 19.43
#